data_3c255908df7c263fb002baed53705639
#
_entry.id   3c255908df7c263fb002baed53705639
#
_cell.length_a   1.000
_cell.length_b   1.000
_cell.length_c   1.000
_cell.angle_alpha   90.00
_cell.angle_beta   90.00
_cell.angle_gamma   90.00
#
_symmetry.space_group_name_H-M   'P 1'
#
loop_
_entity.id
_entity.type
_entity.pdbx_description
1 polymer ?
#
loop_
_entity_poly.entity_id
_entity_poly.type
_entity_poly.pdbx_seq_one_letter_code
_entity_poly.pdbx_strand_id
1 'polypeptide(L)'
;MKKFSSPLLSKIYILTAVLVTLVIVGVYYILSGNLNGSGEKKAIKVGLILYDEFDPFTNQIASETEKTLSELAYKNNVSINVEVQYSNKSQLRQNDQFAEMIAKDYDVICVNPVDRTDAMQIVDRAKEADIPVIFFNRELVNEDMNRWDKLYYVGADAEQSAIIQANIVIDAFSDESMIDKLDFNHDGVIQYVMLEGEAGHQDAIVRTRVAVERIEAAGFEMEKLGDEIANWNREQAATKMTSILNGHPWQVELVIANDDNMALGAIDALDAFRVKDFPQIVGVNGKREALEYIDKNIILGTAYNNAPEKGHTIGRMAYYLGLDMDIPKDIYLVDGNKVYIPYERVDKSNVKDYFDKASD
;
A
#
# COMPACT_ATOMS: atom_id res chain seq x y z
N MET A 1 -29.10 29.72 -87.78
CA MET A 1 -29.71 29.69 -86.42
C MET A 1 -28.62 29.90 -85.38
N LYS A 2 -28.53 31.10 -84.85
CA LYS A 2 -27.59 31.46 -83.71
C LYS A 2 -28.27 31.12 -82.43
N LYS A 3 -27.74 30.13 -81.64
CA LYS A 3 -28.16 29.87 -80.28
C LYS A 3 -27.57 30.99 -79.35
N PHE A 4 -28.42 31.89 -78.92
CA PHE A 4 -28.09 32.80 -77.86
C PHE A 4 -28.10 32.05 -76.50
N SER A 5 -26.95 31.68 -76.01
CA SER A 5 -26.85 31.26 -74.60
C SER A 5 -26.87 32.54 -73.76
N SER A 6 -27.93 32.74 -72.99
CA SER A 6 -28.02 33.94 -72.15
C SER A 6 -26.93 33.91 -71.06
N PRO A 7 -26.19 35.00 -70.84
CA PRO A 7 -25.12 35.07 -69.86
C PRO A 7 -25.64 34.85 -68.40
N LEU A 8 -26.94 34.89 -68.22
CA LEU A 8 -27.61 34.63 -66.94
C LEU A 8 -27.64 33.12 -66.63
N LEU A 9 -27.88 32.25 -67.61
CA LEU A 9 -27.90 30.78 -67.45
C LEU A 9 -26.50 30.24 -67.11
N SER A 10 -25.42 30.78 -67.72
CA SER A 10 -24.07 30.36 -67.40
C SER A 10 -23.65 30.74 -65.97
N LYS A 11 -24.07 31.92 -65.52
CA LYS A 11 -23.84 32.32 -64.12
C LYS A 11 -24.58 31.47 -63.10
N ILE A 12 -25.82 31.05 -63.41
CA ILE A 12 -26.60 30.15 -62.54
C ILE A 12 -25.92 28.76 -62.48
N TYR A 13 -25.45 28.22 -63.59
CA TYR A 13 -24.72 26.92 -63.61
C TYR A 13 -23.41 27.00 -62.80
N ILE A 14 -22.67 28.11 -62.88
CA ILE A 14 -21.45 28.31 -62.07
C ILE A 14 -21.78 28.40 -60.60
N LEU A 15 -22.83 29.14 -60.24
CA LEU A 15 -23.23 29.30 -58.81
C LEU A 15 -23.71 27.97 -58.23
N THR A 16 -24.49 27.17 -58.97
CA THR A 16 -24.93 25.84 -58.52
C THR A 16 -23.77 24.85 -58.42
N ALA A 17 -22.81 24.88 -59.35
CA ALA A 17 -21.62 24.05 -59.28
C ALA A 17 -20.76 24.39 -58.03
N VAL A 18 -20.56 25.67 -57.73
CA VAL A 18 -19.84 26.13 -56.54
C VAL A 18 -20.57 25.70 -55.24
N LEU A 19 -21.91 25.83 -55.21
CA LEU A 19 -22.70 25.44 -54.06
C LEU A 19 -22.63 23.93 -53.81
N VAL A 20 -22.74 23.13 -54.86
CA VAL A 20 -22.61 21.64 -54.80
C VAL A 20 -21.21 21.24 -54.34
N THR A 21 -20.15 21.90 -54.80
CA THR A 21 -18.78 21.64 -54.38
C THR A 21 -18.59 22.00 -52.90
N LEU A 22 -19.15 23.13 -52.43
CA LEU A 22 -19.09 23.50 -51.00
C LEU A 22 -19.84 22.51 -50.11
N VAL A 23 -21.00 21.99 -50.59
CA VAL A 23 -21.76 20.94 -49.85
C VAL A 23 -20.96 19.65 -49.79
N ILE A 24 -20.36 19.22 -50.91
CA ILE A 24 -19.52 18.00 -50.95
C ILE A 24 -18.31 18.13 -50.06
N VAL A 25 -17.63 19.31 -50.08
CA VAL A 25 -16.48 19.58 -49.20
C VAL A 25 -16.94 19.62 -47.74
N GLY A 26 -18.09 20.26 -47.43
CA GLY A 26 -18.67 20.29 -46.08
C GLY A 26 -19.05 18.89 -45.58
N VAL A 27 -19.69 18.08 -46.42
CA VAL A 27 -20.02 16.67 -46.09
C VAL A 27 -18.75 15.85 -45.93
N TYR A 28 -17.76 16.03 -46.81
CA TYR A 28 -16.44 15.35 -46.66
C TYR A 28 -15.75 15.75 -45.32
N TYR A 29 -15.77 17.05 -44.97
CA TYR A 29 -15.23 17.50 -43.69
C TYR A 29 -16.00 16.94 -42.46
N ILE A 30 -17.32 16.88 -42.54
CA ILE A 30 -18.15 16.26 -41.46
C ILE A 30 -17.91 14.74 -41.40
N LEU A 31 -17.82 14.06 -42.54
CA LEU A 31 -17.55 12.63 -42.57
C LEU A 31 -16.10 12.29 -42.20
N SER A 32 -15.11 13.07 -42.66
CA SER A 32 -13.71 12.89 -42.27
C SER A 32 -13.46 13.31 -40.81
N GLY A 33 -14.15 14.32 -40.29
CA GLY A 33 -14.13 14.69 -38.86
C GLY A 33 -14.77 13.61 -37.98
N ASN A 34 -15.84 12.93 -38.45
CA ASN A 34 -16.43 11.78 -37.75
C ASN A 34 -15.66 10.46 -37.94
N LEU A 35 -14.91 10.33 -39.04
CA LEU A 35 -14.05 9.15 -39.29
C LEU A 35 -12.70 9.27 -38.54
N ASN A 36 -12.24 10.50 -38.24
CA ASN A 36 -11.10 10.72 -37.34
C ASN A 36 -11.53 10.85 -35.87
N GLY A 37 -12.83 10.79 -35.56
CA GLY A 37 -13.41 10.74 -34.22
C GLY A 37 -13.49 9.33 -33.60
N SER A 38 -13.04 8.26 -34.29
CA SER A 38 -12.53 7.08 -33.60
C SER A 38 -11.08 7.36 -33.20
N GLY A 39 -10.86 8.30 -32.26
CA GLY A 39 -9.62 8.35 -31.55
C GLY A 39 -9.35 6.96 -31.04
N GLU A 40 -8.25 6.33 -31.45
CA GLU A 40 -7.71 5.16 -30.76
C GLU A 40 -7.77 5.54 -29.28
N LYS A 41 -8.60 4.80 -28.52
CA LYS A 41 -8.66 5.02 -27.09
C LYS A 41 -7.24 4.83 -26.61
N LYS A 42 -6.60 5.90 -26.13
CA LYS A 42 -5.27 5.79 -25.57
C LYS A 42 -5.34 4.69 -24.49
N ALA A 43 -4.66 3.58 -24.74
CA ALA A 43 -4.55 2.54 -23.72
C ALA A 43 -3.56 3.04 -22.67
N ILE A 44 -3.99 3.17 -21.43
CA ILE A 44 -3.10 3.51 -20.33
C ILE A 44 -2.28 2.28 -19.98
N LYS A 45 -0.98 2.41 -19.83
CA LYS A 45 -0.07 1.37 -19.35
C LYS A 45 0.36 1.70 -17.92
N VAL A 46 -0.01 0.83 -17.00
CA VAL A 46 0.33 0.96 -15.57
C VAL A 46 1.28 -0.15 -15.17
N GLY A 47 2.45 0.20 -14.65
CA GLY A 47 3.40 -0.74 -14.09
C GLY A 47 3.22 -0.86 -12.58
N LEU A 48 3.28 -2.08 -12.05
CA LEU A 48 3.35 -2.36 -10.61
C LEU A 48 4.62 -3.17 -10.34
N ILE A 49 5.57 -2.62 -9.60
CA ILE A 49 6.82 -3.29 -9.24
C ILE A 49 6.82 -3.51 -7.73
N LEU A 50 6.70 -4.77 -7.31
CA LEU A 50 6.68 -5.19 -5.91
C LEU A 50 8.07 -5.69 -5.48
N TYR A 51 8.40 -5.46 -4.20
CA TYR A 51 9.71 -5.86 -3.67
C TYR A 51 9.88 -7.38 -3.55
N ASP A 52 8.79 -8.12 -3.26
CA ASP A 52 8.82 -9.58 -3.06
C ASP A 52 7.49 -10.23 -3.50
N GLU A 53 7.55 -11.39 -4.17
CA GLU A 53 6.37 -12.14 -4.59
C GLU A 53 5.68 -12.89 -3.43
N PHE A 54 6.40 -13.13 -2.34
CA PHE A 54 5.92 -13.88 -1.17
C PHE A 54 5.35 -13.01 -0.06
N ASP A 55 5.27 -11.68 -0.24
CA ASP A 55 4.63 -10.79 0.72
C ASP A 55 3.11 -10.69 0.47
N PRO A 56 2.27 -11.32 1.30
CA PRO A 56 0.83 -11.32 1.08
C PRO A 56 0.20 -9.94 1.24
N PHE A 57 0.77 -9.08 2.09
CA PHE A 57 0.24 -7.74 2.32
C PHE A 57 0.40 -6.83 1.08
N THR A 58 1.59 -6.78 0.49
CA THR A 58 1.83 -5.99 -0.73
C THR A 58 1.14 -6.59 -1.95
N ASN A 59 0.99 -7.92 -2.01
CA ASN A 59 0.18 -8.60 -3.04
C ASN A 59 -1.30 -8.21 -2.96
N GLN A 60 -1.86 -8.07 -1.76
CA GLN A 60 -3.22 -7.58 -1.58
C GLN A 60 -3.38 -6.13 -2.08
N ILE A 61 -2.43 -5.24 -1.78
CA ILE A 61 -2.43 -3.86 -2.31
C ILE A 61 -2.41 -3.89 -3.84
N ALA A 62 -1.56 -4.70 -4.46
CA ALA A 62 -1.48 -4.81 -5.91
C ALA A 62 -2.79 -5.32 -6.53
N SER A 63 -3.38 -6.37 -5.97
CA SER A 63 -4.66 -6.93 -6.41
C SER A 63 -5.79 -5.91 -6.35
N GLU A 64 -5.91 -5.15 -5.27
CA GLU A 64 -6.94 -4.09 -5.16
C GLU A 64 -6.64 -2.90 -6.09
N THR A 65 -5.36 -2.63 -6.39
CA THR A 65 -4.98 -1.65 -7.41
C THR A 65 -5.44 -2.08 -8.80
N GLU A 66 -5.18 -3.33 -9.19
CA GLU A 66 -5.62 -3.90 -10.48
C GLU A 66 -7.15 -3.90 -10.60
N LYS A 67 -7.85 -4.30 -9.53
CA LYS A 67 -9.31 -4.28 -9.47
C LYS A 67 -9.86 -2.87 -9.67
N THR A 68 -9.34 -1.88 -8.94
CA THR A 68 -9.75 -0.47 -9.06
C THR A 68 -9.52 0.06 -10.47
N LEU A 69 -8.37 -0.23 -11.08
CA LEU A 69 -8.06 0.17 -12.45
C LEU A 69 -9.03 -0.49 -13.45
N SER A 70 -9.37 -1.77 -13.25
CA SER A 70 -10.34 -2.50 -14.08
C SER A 70 -11.75 -1.89 -13.98
N GLU A 71 -12.19 -1.54 -12.78
CA GLU A 71 -13.48 -0.88 -12.56
C GLU A 71 -13.55 0.49 -13.22
N LEU A 72 -12.48 1.30 -13.08
CA LEU A 72 -12.39 2.62 -13.72
C LEU A 72 -12.29 2.51 -15.25
N ALA A 73 -11.56 1.53 -15.76
CA ALA A 73 -11.48 1.21 -17.19
C ALA A 73 -12.87 0.91 -17.76
N TYR A 74 -13.62 0.03 -17.10
CA TYR A 74 -14.98 -0.33 -17.50
C TYR A 74 -15.94 0.86 -17.44
N LYS A 75 -15.97 1.57 -16.30
CA LYS A 75 -16.87 2.70 -16.07
C LYS A 75 -16.67 3.84 -17.06
N ASN A 76 -15.43 4.13 -17.42
CA ASN A 76 -15.08 5.26 -18.29
C ASN A 76 -14.81 4.86 -19.74
N ASN A 77 -14.96 3.56 -20.08
CA ASN A 77 -14.70 3.02 -21.42
C ASN A 77 -13.28 3.35 -21.94
N VAL A 78 -12.28 3.25 -21.04
CA VAL A 78 -10.84 3.43 -21.30
C VAL A 78 -10.18 2.05 -21.34
N SER A 79 -9.18 1.85 -22.20
CA SER A 79 -8.36 0.64 -22.18
C SER A 79 -7.21 0.85 -21.19
N ILE A 80 -7.01 -0.08 -20.26
CA ILE A 80 -5.88 -0.05 -19.31
C ILE A 80 -5.16 -1.40 -19.40
N ASN A 81 -3.83 -1.35 -19.53
CA ASN A 81 -2.96 -2.52 -19.44
C ASN A 81 -2.15 -2.40 -18.13
N VAL A 82 -2.30 -3.36 -17.24
CA VAL A 82 -1.55 -3.44 -16.00
C VAL A 82 -0.55 -4.58 -16.08
N GLU A 83 0.71 -4.33 -15.75
CA GLU A 83 1.75 -5.35 -15.64
C GLU A 83 2.32 -5.33 -14.21
N VAL A 84 2.33 -6.50 -13.56
CA VAL A 84 2.89 -6.70 -12.23
C VAL A 84 4.23 -7.42 -12.35
N GLN A 85 5.27 -6.89 -11.73
CA GLN A 85 6.60 -7.49 -11.67
C GLN A 85 7.10 -7.58 -10.22
N TYR A 86 7.91 -8.61 -9.93
CA TYR A 86 8.47 -8.86 -8.60
C TYR A 86 9.99 -8.77 -8.61
N SER A 87 10.52 -7.94 -7.72
CA SER A 87 11.97 -7.71 -7.61
C SER A 87 12.69 -8.75 -6.76
N ASN A 88 11.94 -9.53 -5.97
CA ASN A 88 12.45 -10.61 -5.10
C ASN A 88 13.63 -10.12 -4.24
N LYS A 89 13.43 -9.00 -3.55
CA LYS A 89 14.38 -8.35 -2.63
C LYS A 89 15.70 -7.87 -3.28
N SER A 90 15.71 -7.75 -4.62
CA SER A 90 16.89 -7.27 -5.36
C SER A 90 16.68 -5.85 -5.88
N GLN A 91 17.37 -4.87 -5.32
CA GLN A 91 17.33 -3.48 -5.80
C GLN A 91 17.82 -3.35 -7.24
N LEU A 92 18.87 -4.10 -7.60
CA LEU A 92 19.33 -4.11 -9.00
C LEU A 92 18.24 -4.57 -9.96
N ARG A 93 17.55 -5.68 -9.64
CA ARG A 93 16.44 -6.18 -10.45
C ARG A 93 15.30 -5.15 -10.53
N GLN A 94 14.98 -4.48 -9.43
CA GLN A 94 13.96 -3.42 -9.41
C GLN A 94 14.32 -2.25 -10.34
N ASN A 95 15.58 -1.83 -10.32
CA ASN A 95 16.09 -0.77 -11.21
C ASN A 95 16.02 -1.18 -12.69
N ASP A 96 16.31 -2.46 -13.02
CA ASP A 96 16.21 -2.98 -14.38
C ASP A 96 14.75 -3.08 -14.85
N GLN A 97 13.85 -3.57 -14.00
CA GLN A 97 12.40 -3.63 -14.24
C GLN A 97 11.81 -2.24 -14.50
N PHE A 98 12.21 -1.27 -13.70
CA PHE A 98 11.78 0.13 -13.89
C PHE A 98 12.26 0.69 -15.23
N ALA A 99 13.52 0.45 -15.60
CA ALA A 99 14.08 0.85 -16.90
C ALA A 99 13.37 0.17 -18.06
N GLU A 100 13.00 -1.11 -17.94
CA GLU A 100 12.23 -1.85 -18.94
C GLU A 100 10.84 -1.24 -19.15
N MET A 101 10.14 -0.86 -18.07
CA MET A 101 8.83 -0.21 -18.16
C MET A 101 8.95 1.15 -18.86
N ILE A 102 9.98 1.96 -18.57
CA ILE A 102 10.25 3.20 -19.31
C ILE A 102 10.43 2.91 -20.82
N ALA A 103 11.26 1.92 -21.16
CA ALA A 103 11.53 1.57 -22.57
C ALA A 103 10.29 1.04 -23.31
N LYS A 104 9.27 0.58 -22.58
CA LYS A 104 7.98 0.13 -23.12
C LYS A 104 6.90 1.22 -23.11
N ASP A 105 7.25 2.49 -22.82
CA ASP A 105 6.35 3.64 -22.76
C ASP A 105 5.16 3.43 -21.81
N TYR A 106 5.43 3.11 -20.52
CA TYR A 106 4.41 3.11 -19.48
C TYR A 106 4.03 4.54 -19.11
N ASP A 107 2.74 4.77 -18.88
CA ASP A 107 2.20 6.10 -18.56
C ASP A 107 2.35 6.44 -17.06
N VAL A 108 2.40 5.44 -16.19
CA VAL A 108 2.62 5.56 -14.74
C VAL A 108 3.20 4.27 -14.18
N ILE A 109 4.12 4.38 -13.21
CA ILE A 109 4.73 3.21 -12.57
C ILE A 109 4.55 3.32 -11.06
N CYS A 110 3.96 2.29 -10.44
CA CYS A 110 3.81 2.16 -9.00
C CYS A 110 4.92 1.24 -8.47
N VAL A 111 5.65 1.69 -7.45
CA VAL A 111 6.83 0.96 -6.94
C VAL A 111 6.71 0.76 -5.45
N ASN A 112 6.77 -0.51 -5.01
CA ASN A 112 7.07 -0.84 -3.62
C ASN A 112 8.59 -1.03 -3.50
N PRO A 113 9.34 -0.07 -2.91
CA PRO A 113 10.79 -0.08 -2.93
C PRO A 113 11.39 -1.31 -2.23
N VAL A 114 12.44 -1.89 -2.81
CA VAL A 114 13.27 -2.88 -2.10
C VAL A 114 14.04 -2.20 -0.99
N ASP A 115 14.75 -1.13 -1.33
CA ASP A 115 15.44 -0.28 -0.36
C ASP A 115 14.96 1.17 -0.49
N ARG A 116 14.38 1.70 0.59
CA ARG A 116 13.86 3.07 0.65
C ARG A 116 14.94 4.16 0.60
N THR A 117 16.20 3.78 0.81
CA THR A 117 17.35 4.68 0.81
C THR A 117 18.18 4.59 -0.48
N ASP A 118 17.86 3.65 -1.38
CA ASP A 118 18.57 3.45 -2.67
C ASP A 118 17.60 3.54 -3.87
N ALA A 119 16.66 4.48 -3.81
CA ALA A 119 15.69 4.72 -4.89
C ALA A 119 16.13 5.79 -5.90
N MET A 120 17.31 6.40 -5.70
CA MET A 120 17.78 7.52 -6.51
C MET A 120 17.81 7.22 -8.02
N GLN A 121 18.20 6.01 -8.42
CA GLN A 121 18.21 5.62 -9.84
C GLN A 121 16.81 5.57 -10.44
N ILE A 122 15.80 5.14 -9.68
CA ILE A 122 14.40 5.13 -10.10
C ILE A 122 13.91 6.57 -10.26
N VAL A 123 14.18 7.43 -9.28
CA VAL A 123 13.76 8.84 -9.29
C VAL A 123 14.38 9.61 -10.47
N ASP A 124 15.69 9.46 -10.69
CA ASP A 124 16.37 10.16 -11.78
C ASP A 124 15.85 9.71 -13.16
N ARG A 125 15.68 8.40 -13.38
CA ARG A 125 15.12 7.85 -14.62
C ARG A 125 13.65 8.26 -14.84
N ALA A 126 12.85 8.29 -13.80
CA ALA A 126 11.45 8.75 -13.86
C ALA A 126 11.38 10.21 -14.33
N LYS A 127 12.23 11.05 -13.72
CA LYS A 127 12.34 12.48 -14.06
C LYS A 127 12.81 12.70 -15.51
N GLU A 128 13.83 11.95 -15.96
CA GLU A 128 14.33 12.02 -17.33
C GLU A 128 13.29 11.59 -18.36
N ALA A 129 12.47 10.58 -18.03
CA ALA A 129 11.42 10.06 -18.91
C ALA A 129 10.09 10.80 -18.77
N ASP A 130 9.97 11.71 -17.80
CA ASP A 130 8.72 12.42 -17.44
C ASP A 130 7.54 11.49 -17.08
N ILE A 131 7.83 10.32 -16.47
CA ILE A 131 6.84 9.31 -16.09
C ILE A 131 6.54 9.43 -14.59
N PRO A 132 5.29 9.76 -14.17
CA PRO A 132 4.93 9.85 -12.77
C PRO A 132 5.10 8.51 -12.04
N VAL A 133 5.59 8.58 -10.79
CA VAL A 133 5.81 7.40 -9.95
C VAL A 133 5.00 7.50 -8.66
N ILE A 134 4.31 6.42 -8.32
CA ILE A 134 3.63 6.25 -7.04
C ILE A 134 4.42 5.22 -6.23
N PHE A 135 5.20 5.68 -5.26
CA PHE A 135 5.79 4.78 -4.26
C PHE A 135 4.72 4.35 -3.27
N PHE A 136 4.79 3.10 -2.80
CA PHE A 136 3.80 2.63 -1.83
C PHE A 136 4.40 1.71 -0.78
N ASN A 137 3.73 1.64 0.36
CA ASN A 137 4.08 0.85 1.54
C ASN A 137 5.40 1.28 2.21
N ARG A 138 6.53 1.26 1.50
CA ARG A 138 7.83 1.75 2.00
C ARG A 138 8.06 3.18 1.52
N GLU A 139 8.04 4.13 2.46
CA GLU A 139 8.22 5.55 2.16
C GLU A 139 9.72 5.85 1.91
N LEU A 140 10.02 6.52 0.82
CA LEU A 140 11.38 7.00 0.55
C LEU A 140 11.81 8.05 1.57
N VAL A 141 13.11 8.28 1.67
CA VAL A 141 13.63 9.43 2.43
C VAL A 141 13.16 10.75 1.78
N ASN A 142 12.96 11.77 2.61
CA ASN A 142 12.43 13.06 2.13
C ASN A 142 13.31 13.70 1.04
N GLU A 143 14.62 13.50 1.12
CA GLU A 143 15.58 14.00 0.14
C GLU A 143 15.26 13.47 -1.27
N ASP A 144 14.90 12.20 -1.40
CA ASP A 144 14.54 11.59 -2.68
C ASP A 144 13.14 11.98 -3.15
N MET A 145 12.16 12.01 -2.24
CA MET A 145 10.80 12.43 -2.56
C MET A 145 10.71 13.87 -3.07
N ASN A 146 11.60 14.75 -2.62
CA ASN A 146 11.62 16.17 -2.99
C ASN A 146 12.44 16.46 -4.27
N ARG A 147 12.99 15.46 -4.96
CA ARG A 147 13.82 15.66 -6.17
C ARG A 147 13.01 15.97 -7.41
N TRP A 148 11.72 15.63 -7.40
CA TRP A 148 10.83 15.84 -8.54
C TRP A 148 9.37 15.90 -8.10
N ASP A 149 8.55 16.67 -8.80
CA ASP A 149 7.16 17.00 -8.47
C ASP A 149 6.12 15.94 -8.89
N LYS A 150 6.50 14.96 -9.74
CA LYS A 150 5.63 13.82 -10.10
C LYS A 150 5.95 12.52 -9.31
N LEU A 151 6.56 12.66 -8.14
CA LEU A 151 6.74 11.57 -7.20
C LEU A 151 5.66 11.62 -6.15
N TYR A 152 4.95 10.51 -5.98
CA TYR A 152 3.85 10.37 -5.03
C TYR A 152 4.13 9.22 -4.07
N TYR A 153 3.50 9.24 -2.91
CA TYR A 153 3.54 8.15 -1.95
C TYR A 153 2.14 7.80 -1.45
N VAL A 154 1.85 6.51 -1.35
CA VAL A 154 0.64 5.97 -0.69
C VAL A 154 1.06 4.93 0.34
N GLY A 155 0.81 5.22 1.59
CA GLY A 155 1.17 4.33 2.69
C GLY A 155 0.36 4.60 3.94
N ALA A 156 0.99 4.41 5.11
CA ALA A 156 0.41 4.69 6.40
C ALA A 156 1.48 5.22 7.36
N ASP A 157 1.06 5.90 8.40
CA ASP A 157 1.97 6.42 9.43
C ASP A 157 2.33 5.32 10.43
N ALA A 158 3.59 4.88 10.40
CA ALA A 158 4.09 3.84 11.29
C ALA A 158 3.96 4.21 12.77
N GLU A 159 4.10 5.50 13.12
CA GLU A 159 3.95 5.97 14.50
C GLU A 159 2.52 5.76 15.00
N GLN A 160 1.51 6.01 14.18
CA GLN A 160 0.12 5.73 14.51
C GLN A 160 -0.10 4.26 14.88
N SER A 161 0.49 3.32 14.11
CA SER A 161 0.36 1.88 14.42
C SER A 161 1.00 1.51 15.75
N ALA A 162 2.18 2.07 16.06
CA ALA A 162 2.86 1.86 17.33
C ALA A 162 2.06 2.42 18.52
N ILE A 163 1.48 3.60 18.37
CA ILE A 163 0.60 4.21 19.38
C ILE A 163 -0.64 3.33 19.62
N ILE A 164 -1.23 2.76 18.57
CA ILE A 164 -2.37 1.84 18.71
C ILE A 164 -1.95 0.59 19.47
N GLN A 165 -0.83 -0.05 19.11
CA GLN A 165 -0.29 -1.20 19.84
C GLN A 165 -0.08 -0.88 21.32
N ALA A 166 0.61 0.23 21.62
CA ALA A 166 0.85 0.66 22.97
C ALA A 166 -0.44 0.90 23.76
N ASN A 167 -1.42 1.59 23.17
CA ASN A 167 -2.69 1.86 23.85
C ASN A 167 -3.48 0.58 24.15
N ILE A 168 -3.43 -0.43 23.26
CA ILE A 168 -4.04 -1.75 23.52
C ILE A 168 -3.39 -2.40 24.76
N VAL A 169 -2.06 -2.35 24.85
CA VAL A 169 -1.31 -2.89 26.01
C VAL A 169 -1.61 -2.08 27.28
N ILE A 170 -1.55 -0.75 27.22
CA ILE A 170 -1.84 0.14 28.36
C ILE A 170 -3.23 -0.13 28.91
N ASP A 171 -4.25 -0.25 28.06
CA ASP A 171 -5.61 -0.51 28.49
C ASP A 171 -5.73 -1.88 29.20
N ALA A 172 -5.05 -2.92 28.68
CA ALA A 172 -5.04 -4.24 29.28
C ALA A 172 -4.35 -4.24 30.66
N PHE A 173 -3.16 -3.65 30.78
CA PHE A 173 -2.40 -3.61 32.02
C PHE A 173 -2.91 -2.56 33.03
N SER A 174 -3.81 -1.67 32.64
CA SER A 174 -4.52 -0.76 33.53
C SER A 174 -5.78 -1.36 34.18
N ASP A 175 -6.21 -2.53 33.72
CA ASP A 175 -7.35 -3.25 34.31
C ASP A 175 -6.92 -4.03 35.55
N GLU A 176 -7.17 -3.46 36.75
CA GLU A 176 -6.83 -4.07 38.03
C GLU A 176 -7.36 -5.50 38.19
N SER A 177 -8.47 -5.85 37.52
CA SER A 177 -9.04 -7.21 37.57
C SER A 177 -8.22 -8.24 36.76
N MET A 178 -7.33 -7.77 35.91
CA MET A 178 -6.49 -8.58 35.04
C MET A 178 -5.03 -8.66 35.50
N ILE A 179 -4.59 -7.79 36.42
CA ILE A 179 -3.18 -7.65 36.79
C ILE A 179 -2.55 -8.97 37.22
N ASP A 180 -3.25 -9.79 38.03
CA ASP A 180 -2.77 -11.10 38.47
C ASP A 180 -2.56 -12.12 37.34
N LYS A 181 -3.09 -11.85 36.16
CA LYS A 181 -2.91 -12.68 34.97
C LYS A 181 -1.89 -12.12 34.00
N LEU A 182 -1.51 -10.87 34.16
CA LEU A 182 -0.64 -10.13 33.27
C LEU A 182 0.77 -10.01 33.81
N ASP A 183 0.89 -9.77 35.12
CA ASP A 183 2.15 -9.73 35.87
C ASP A 183 2.27 -11.07 36.63
N PHE A 184 2.92 -12.08 36.00
CA PHE A 184 2.96 -13.46 36.49
C PHE A 184 3.78 -13.63 37.74
N ASN A 185 4.79 -12.78 37.92
CA ASN A 185 5.72 -12.83 39.06
C ASN A 185 5.39 -11.82 40.14
N HIS A 186 4.40 -10.92 39.93
CA HIS A 186 3.93 -9.86 40.85
C HIS A 186 5.03 -8.89 41.25
N ASP A 187 5.96 -8.56 40.36
CA ASP A 187 7.05 -7.61 40.60
C ASP A 187 6.74 -6.18 40.17
N GLY A 188 5.63 -5.98 39.43
CA GLY A 188 5.19 -4.68 38.96
C GLY A 188 5.93 -4.22 37.68
N VAL A 189 6.73 -5.10 37.07
CA VAL A 189 7.47 -4.85 35.82
C VAL A 189 6.88 -5.73 34.73
N ILE A 190 6.76 -5.21 33.51
CA ILE A 190 6.29 -5.99 32.34
C ILE A 190 7.49 -6.59 31.63
N GLN A 191 7.67 -7.91 31.73
CA GLN A 191 8.71 -8.64 31.00
C GLN A 191 8.28 -8.89 29.55
N TYR A 192 8.92 -8.20 28.61
CA TYR A 192 8.48 -8.25 27.21
C TYR A 192 9.51 -8.80 26.23
N VAL A 193 8.98 -9.31 25.13
CA VAL A 193 9.72 -9.69 23.92
C VAL A 193 9.29 -8.78 22.78
N MET A 194 10.27 -8.27 22.03
CA MET A 194 10.06 -7.55 20.79
C MET A 194 10.38 -8.46 19.60
N LEU A 195 9.43 -8.61 18.66
CA LEU A 195 9.64 -9.28 17.37
C LEU A 195 9.62 -8.24 16.27
N GLU A 196 10.80 -7.96 15.71
CA GLU A 196 11.00 -6.91 14.73
C GLU A 196 10.79 -7.39 13.30
N GLY A 197 10.31 -6.50 12.45
CA GLY A 197 10.28 -6.69 11.01
C GLY A 197 11.68 -6.74 10.39
N GLU A 198 11.76 -6.42 9.10
CA GLU A 198 13.02 -6.43 8.35
C GLU A 198 13.94 -5.27 8.77
N ALA A 199 15.23 -5.56 8.95
CA ALA A 199 16.22 -4.56 9.31
C ALA A 199 16.24 -3.39 8.30
N GLY A 200 16.26 -2.15 8.80
CA GLY A 200 16.26 -0.94 7.96
C GLY A 200 14.87 -0.53 7.44
N HIS A 201 13.83 -1.36 7.66
CA HIS A 201 12.47 -0.98 7.33
C HIS A 201 11.97 0.10 8.31
N GLN A 202 11.48 1.23 7.77
CA GLN A 202 11.03 2.37 8.58
C GLN A 202 9.98 1.97 9.62
N ASP A 203 8.97 1.20 9.19
CA ASP A 203 7.88 0.79 10.07
C ASP A 203 8.38 -0.09 11.21
N ALA A 204 9.34 -1.00 10.96
CA ALA A 204 9.92 -1.83 12.02
C ALA A 204 10.62 -0.97 13.06
N ILE A 205 11.50 -0.06 12.63
CA ILE A 205 12.25 0.84 13.52
C ILE A 205 11.31 1.70 14.37
N VAL A 206 10.28 2.28 13.74
CA VAL A 206 9.34 3.17 14.43
C VAL A 206 8.47 2.37 15.41
N ARG A 207 7.88 1.24 14.98
CA ARG A 207 7.02 0.39 15.83
C ARG A 207 7.77 -0.13 17.04
N THR A 208 8.99 -0.64 16.84
CA THR A 208 9.84 -1.16 17.92
C THR A 208 10.09 -0.11 19.00
N ARG A 209 10.48 1.10 18.59
CA ARG A 209 10.82 2.17 19.52
C ARG A 209 9.58 2.80 20.17
N VAL A 210 8.63 3.28 19.35
CA VAL A 210 7.52 4.11 19.82
C VAL A 210 6.53 3.33 20.68
N ALA A 211 6.30 2.03 20.41
CA ALA A 211 5.41 1.22 21.23
C ALA A 211 5.92 1.13 22.68
N VAL A 212 7.20 0.84 22.88
CA VAL A 212 7.82 0.75 24.21
C VAL A 212 7.84 2.11 24.89
N GLU A 213 8.36 3.16 24.22
CA GLU A 213 8.40 4.53 24.76
C GLU A 213 7.01 5.00 25.24
N ARG A 214 5.95 4.63 24.52
CA ARG A 214 4.57 5.01 24.86
C ARG A 214 4.04 4.28 26.08
N ILE A 215 4.35 2.98 26.24
CA ILE A 215 3.96 2.17 27.40
C ILE A 215 4.69 2.69 28.66
N GLU A 216 6.00 2.93 28.56
CA GLU A 216 6.81 3.51 29.65
C GLU A 216 6.30 4.91 30.05
N ALA A 217 5.96 5.76 29.07
CA ALA A 217 5.40 7.09 29.33
C ALA A 217 4.03 7.05 30.02
N ALA A 218 3.29 5.94 29.93
CA ALA A 218 2.06 5.71 30.68
C ALA A 218 2.30 5.27 32.14
N GLY A 219 3.55 5.06 32.52
CA GLY A 219 3.97 4.76 33.90
C GLY A 219 4.23 3.28 34.18
N PHE A 220 4.25 2.42 33.14
CA PHE A 220 4.61 1.01 33.29
C PHE A 220 6.13 0.84 33.23
N GLU A 221 6.69 0.07 34.13
CA GLU A 221 8.08 -0.34 34.10
C GLU A 221 8.22 -1.55 33.14
N MET A 222 9.20 -1.51 32.21
CA MET A 222 9.36 -2.50 31.16
C MET A 222 10.74 -3.17 31.25
N GLU A 223 10.79 -4.52 31.26
CA GLU A 223 12.02 -5.29 31.17
C GLU A 223 12.07 -6.08 29.85
N LYS A 224 13.07 -5.81 29.02
CA LYS A 224 13.24 -6.49 27.74
C LYS A 224 13.97 -7.83 27.88
N LEU A 225 13.27 -8.94 27.68
CA LEU A 225 13.85 -10.30 27.69
C LEU A 225 14.42 -10.72 26.33
N GLY A 226 13.93 -10.14 25.25
CA GLY A 226 14.41 -10.42 23.90
C GLY A 226 14.00 -9.36 22.89
N ASP A 227 14.85 -9.19 21.86
CA ASP A 227 14.65 -8.26 20.77
C ASP A 227 15.21 -8.90 19.49
N GLU A 228 14.34 -9.43 18.64
CA GLU A 228 14.73 -10.32 17.57
C GLU A 228 14.12 -9.94 16.23
N ILE A 229 14.97 -9.80 15.21
CA ILE A 229 14.54 -9.57 13.83
C ILE A 229 14.02 -10.88 13.24
N ALA A 230 12.73 -10.88 12.87
CA ALA A 230 12.04 -12.03 12.28
C ALA A 230 11.52 -11.77 10.85
N ASN A 231 11.86 -10.62 10.24
CA ASN A 231 11.68 -10.30 8.82
C ASN A 231 10.24 -10.50 8.31
N TRP A 232 9.20 -10.15 9.09
CA TRP A 232 7.78 -10.32 8.76
C TRP A 232 7.38 -11.80 8.56
N ASN A 233 8.22 -12.73 9.01
CA ASN A 233 8.09 -14.16 8.73
C ASN A 233 7.69 -14.94 9.99
N ARG A 234 6.58 -15.70 9.91
CA ARG A 234 6.03 -16.50 11.00
C ARG A 234 7.00 -17.55 11.52
N GLU A 235 7.67 -18.29 10.61
CA GLU A 235 8.57 -19.38 10.99
C GLU A 235 9.85 -18.87 11.67
N GLN A 236 10.37 -17.72 11.17
CA GLN A 236 11.50 -17.06 11.81
C GLN A 236 11.11 -16.54 13.20
N ALA A 237 9.95 -15.92 13.35
CA ALA A 237 9.43 -15.46 14.63
C ALA A 237 9.26 -16.62 15.60
N ALA A 238 8.69 -17.75 15.18
CA ALA A 238 8.58 -18.95 16.00
C ALA A 238 9.94 -19.47 16.45
N THR A 239 10.94 -19.49 15.57
CA THR A 239 12.31 -19.92 15.90
C THR A 239 12.95 -18.98 16.92
N LYS A 240 12.83 -17.66 16.73
CA LYS A 240 13.36 -16.66 17.64
C LYS A 240 12.68 -16.71 19.00
N MET A 241 11.35 -16.76 19.02
CA MET A 241 10.58 -16.90 20.25
C MET A 241 10.94 -18.18 21.02
N THR A 242 11.12 -19.32 20.32
CA THR A 242 11.60 -20.57 20.93
C THR A 242 12.95 -20.39 21.63
N SER A 243 13.88 -19.66 21.02
CA SER A 243 15.18 -19.37 21.63
C SER A 243 15.05 -18.54 22.91
N ILE A 244 14.17 -17.53 22.89
CA ILE A 244 13.90 -16.68 24.06
C ILE A 244 13.27 -17.50 25.20
N LEU A 245 12.27 -18.32 24.90
CA LEU A 245 11.61 -19.18 25.89
C LEU A 245 12.55 -20.19 26.53
N ASN A 246 13.58 -20.67 25.82
CA ASN A 246 14.62 -21.51 26.41
C ASN A 246 15.51 -20.76 27.42
N GLY A 247 15.78 -19.47 27.17
CA GLY A 247 16.57 -18.64 28.06
C GLY A 247 15.76 -18.07 29.25
N HIS A 248 14.47 -17.82 29.05
CA HIS A 248 13.56 -17.16 29.99
C HIS A 248 12.25 -17.96 30.15
N PRO A 249 12.32 -19.22 30.65
CA PRO A 249 11.13 -20.04 30.79
C PRO A 249 10.15 -19.41 31.77
N TRP A 250 8.90 -19.22 31.35
CA TRP A 250 7.78 -18.71 32.16
C TRP A 250 7.92 -17.25 32.62
N GLN A 251 8.80 -16.46 31.99
CA GLN A 251 9.03 -15.05 32.40
C GLN A 251 8.40 -14.06 31.41
N VAL A 252 8.06 -14.47 30.19
CA VAL A 252 7.52 -13.55 29.17
C VAL A 252 6.06 -13.24 29.48
N GLU A 253 5.74 -11.98 29.66
CA GLU A 253 4.40 -11.48 29.97
C GLU A 253 3.76 -10.75 28.79
N LEU A 254 4.59 -10.17 27.92
CA LEU A 254 4.13 -9.43 26.75
C LEU A 254 4.98 -9.76 25.51
N VAL A 255 4.34 -9.98 24.38
CA VAL A 255 4.97 -10.02 23.07
C VAL A 255 4.46 -8.85 22.23
N ILE A 256 5.36 -7.97 21.83
CA ILE A 256 5.09 -6.88 20.91
C ILE A 256 5.64 -7.31 19.54
N ALA A 257 4.77 -7.63 18.60
CA ALA A 257 5.16 -8.03 17.25
C ALA A 257 4.92 -6.88 16.26
N ASN A 258 5.89 -6.59 15.43
CA ASN A 258 5.75 -5.53 14.43
C ASN A 258 4.73 -5.89 13.34
N ASP A 259 4.33 -7.17 13.20
CA ASP A 259 3.18 -7.59 12.39
C ASP A 259 2.50 -8.85 12.93
N ASP A 260 1.33 -9.19 12.37
CA ASP A 260 0.52 -10.33 12.80
C ASP A 260 1.15 -11.69 12.43
N ASN A 261 1.93 -11.80 11.34
CA ASN A 261 2.61 -13.05 11.02
C ASN A 261 3.60 -13.43 12.13
N MET A 262 4.32 -12.43 12.64
CA MET A 262 5.27 -12.66 13.74
C MET A 262 4.56 -12.89 15.06
N ALA A 263 3.41 -12.24 15.31
CA ALA A 263 2.55 -12.54 16.45
C ALA A 263 2.06 -14.00 16.43
N LEU A 264 1.63 -14.48 15.27
CA LEU A 264 1.24 -15.89 15.07
C LEU A 264 2.43 -16.85 15.25
N GLY A 265 3.63 -16.44 14.80
CA GLY A 265 4.85 -17.23 15.04
C GLY A 265 5.20 -17.34 16.54
N ALA A 266 4.96 -16.27 17.31
CA ALA A 266 5.10 -16.34 18.76
C ALA A 266 4.12 -17.35 19.37
N ILE A 267 2.87 -17.39 18.93
CA ILE A 267 1.86 -18.38 19.36
C ILE A 267 2.32 -19.79 19.03
N ASP A 268 2.82 -20.04 17.81
CA ASP A 268 3.33 -21.38 17.43
C ASP A 268 4.43 -21.86 18.39
N ALA A 269 5.34 -20.98 18.81
CA ALA A 269 6.39 -21.30 19.77
C ALA A 269 5.83 -21.57 21.16
N LEU A 270 4.89 -20.74 21.65
CA LEU A 270 4.25 -20.90 22.95
C LEU A 270 3.48 -22.22 23.05
N ASP A 271 2.75 -22.58 22.01
CA ASP A 271 2.03 -23.86 21.90
C ASP A 271 2.99 -25.05 21.91
N ALA A 272 4.09 -24.98 21.16
CA ALA A 272 5.10 -26.04 21.12
C ALA A 272 5.77 -26.22 22.50
N PHE A 273 5.97 -25.13 23.24
CA PHE A 273 6.48 -25.14 24.62
C PHE A 273 5.44 -25.59 25.65
N ARG A 274 4.17 -25.70 25.26
CA ARG A 274 3.04 -26.00 26.15
C ARG A 274 2.96 -25.01 27.32
N VAL A 275 3.16 -23.73 27.01
CA VAL A 275 3.01 -22.64 27.99
C VAL A 275 1.55 -22.65 28.48
N LYS A 276 1.33 -22.66 29.79
CA LYS A 276 -0.02 -22.70 30.37
C LYS A 276 -0.62 -21.29 30.45
N ASP A 277 0.18 -20.36 30.92
CA ASP A 277 -0.21 -18.96 31.06
C ASP A 277 0.41 -18.19 29.88
N PHE A 278 -0.41 -17.93 28.86
CA PHE A 278 0.03 -17.23 27.65
C PHE A 278 0.35 -15.77 27.96
N PRO A 279 1.51 -15.26 27.50
CA PRO A 279 1.79 -13.84 27.55
C PRO A 279 0.75 -13.07 26.71
N GLN A 280 0.57 -11.81 27.00
CA GLN A 280 -0.22 -10.94 26.17
C GLN A 280 0.50 -10.70 24.84
N ILE A 281 -0.24 -10.62 23.73
CA ILE A 281 0.34 -10.47 22.39
C ILE A 281 -0.37 -9.34 21.68
N VAL A 282 0.39 -8.45 21.02
CA VAL A 282 -0.15 -7.40 20.18
C VAL A 282 0.55 -7.37 18.84
N GLY A 283 -0.24 -7.20 17.77
CA GLY A 283 0.24 -7.23 16.38
C GLY A 283 -0.07 -5.98 15.56
N VAL A 284 0.16 -6.07 14.27
CA VAL A 284 -0.19 -5.07 13.24
C VAL A 284 -0.59 -5.80 11.97
N ASN A 285 -1.49 -5.28 11.22
CA ASN A 285 -2.03 -5.54 9.89
C ASN A 285 -3.49 -6.00 9.89
N GLY A 286 -3.98 -6.72 10.89
CA GLY A 286 -5.34 -7.25 10.92
C GLY A 286 -5.51 -8.49 10.03
N LYS A 287 -4.52 -9.38 10.04
CA LYS A 287 -4.59 -10.66 9.33
C LYS A 287 -5.75 -11.50 9.86
N ARG A 288 -6.49 -12.20 8.98
CA ARG A 288 -7.68 -12.99 9.36
C ARG A 288 -7.41 -13.95 10.52
N GLU A 289 -6.32 -14.71 10.47
CA GLU A 289 -5.96 -15.65 11.53
C GLU A 289 -5.68 -14.93 12.86
N ALA A 290 -5.01 -13.77 12.84
CA ALA A 290 -4.81 -12.95 14.04
C ALA A 290 -6.13 -12.42 14.61
N LEU A 291 -7.07 -12.01 13.76
CA LEU A 291 -8.42 -11.62 14.20
C LEU A 291 -9.16 -12.77 14.88
N GLU A 292 -9.00 -14.02 14.42
CA GLU A 292 -9.55 -15.19 15.09
C GLU A 292 -8.96 -15.40 16.47
N TYR A 293 -7.67 -15.14 16.66
CA TYR A 293 -7.00 -15.21 17.96
C TYR A 293 -7.40 -14.04 18.87
N ILE A 294 -7.69 -12.86 18.32
CA ILE A 294 -8.29 -11.74 19.06
C ILE A 294 -9.70 -12.13 19.55
N ASP A 295 -10.52 -12.73 18.68
CA ASP A 295 -11.87 -13.18 19.09
C ASP A 295 -11.82 -14.28 20.16
N LYS A 296 -10.74 -15.05 20.25
CA LYS A 296 -10.49 -16.04 21.31
C LYS A 296 -9.82 -15.48 22.57
N ASN A 297 -9.50 -14.17 22.61
CA ASN A 297 -8.73 -13.48 23.68
C ASN A 297 -7.30 -14.06 23.88
N ILE A 298 -6.64 -14.50 22.82
CA ILE A 298 -5.25 -14.96 22.82
C ILE A 298 -4.32 -13.83 22.39
N ILE A 299 -4.73 -13.04 21.40
CA ILE A 299 -4.10 -11.77 21.02
C ILE A 299 -4.95 -10.64 21.62
N LEU A 300 -4.32 -9.65 22.26
CA LEU A 300 -5.01 -8.47 22.79
C LEU A 300 -5.69 -7.65 21.70
N GLY A 301 -4.96 -7.44 20.61
CA GLY A 301 -5.43 -6.68 19.47
C GLY A 301 -4.35 -6.44 18.45
N THR A 302 -4.72 -5.73 17.39
CA THR A 302 -3.86 -5.37 16.28
C THR A 302 -4.17 -3.95 15.78
N ALA A 303 -3.18 -3.29 15.19
CA ALA A 303 -3.39 -2.09 14.42
C ALA A 303 -3.71 -2.51 12.97
N TYR A 304 -5.00 -2.47 12.59
CA TYR A 304 -5.44 -2.85 11.24
C TYR A 304 -4.87 -1.90 10.19
N ASN A 305 -4.19 -2.46 9.21
CA ASN A 305 -3.53 -1.78 8.11
C ASN A 305 -4.35 -1.99 6.83
N ASN A 306 -5.10 -0.98 6.42
CA ASN A 306 -6.11 -1.11 5.35
C ASN A 306 -5.47 -1.24 3.96
N ALA A 307 -5.03 -2.46 3.59
CA ALA A 307 -4.47 -2.75 2.27
C ALA A 307 -5.48 -2.50 1.12
N PRO A 308 -6.77 -2.86 1.24
CA PRO A 308 -7.78 -2.52 0.24
C PRO A 308 -7.85 -1.03 -0.08
N GLU A 309 -7.90 -0.16 0.94
CA GLU A 309 -7.97 1.29 0.73
C GLU A 309 -6.68 1.86 0.11
N LYS A 310 -5.52 1.30 0.48
CA LYS A 310 -4.25 1.65 -0.18
C LYS A 310 -4.28 1.31 -1.66
N GLY A 311 -4.67 0.08 -2.00
CA GLY A 311 -4.77 -0.36 -3.40
C GLY A 311 -5.80 0.45 -4.19
N HIS A 312 -6.96 0.74 -3.58
CA HIS A 312 -7.98 1.60 -4.18
C HIS A 312 -7.42 3.01 -4.47
N THR A 313 -6.73 3.60 -3.51
CA THR A 313 -6.13 4.95 -3.66
C THR A 313 -5.05 4.95 -4.75
N ILE A 314 -4.13 3.96 -4.77
CA ILE A 314 -3.10 3.81 -5.79
C ILE A 314 -3.74 3.67 -7.18
N GLY A 315 -4.74 2.80 -7.32
CA GLY A 315 -5.44 2.58 -8.59
C GLY A 315 -6.10 3.83 -9.12
N ARG A 316 -6.76 4.62 -8.25
CA ARG A 316 -7.34 5.91 -8.62
C ARG A 316 -6.26 6.90 -9.05
N MET A 317 -5.19 7.06 -8.28
CA MET A 317 -4.11 7.98 -8.62
C MET A 317 -3.45 7.57 -9.95
N ALA A 318 -3.14 6.29 -10.13
CA ALA A 318 -2.54 5.78 -11.36
C ALA A 318 -3.44 6.00 -12.59
N TYR A 319 -4.77 5.84 -12.43
CA TYR A 319 -5.73 6.13 -13.49
C TYR A 319 -5.66 7.59 -13.97
N TYR A 320 -5.70 8.55 -13.03
CA TYR A 320 -5.71 9.96 -13.39
C TYR A 320 -4.34 10.42 -13.92
N LEU A 321 -3.26 10.00 -13.28
CA LEU A 321 -1.89 10.31 -13.73
C LEU A 321 -1.59 9.71 -15.11
N GLY A 322 -2.03 8.47 -15.37
CA GLY A 322 -1.86 7.82 -16.67
C GLY A 322 -2.66 8.48 -17.81
N LEU A 323 -3.68 9.27 -17.48
CA LEU A 323 -4.43 10.11 -18.42
C LEU A 323 -3.88 11.54 -18.54
N ASP A 324 -2.78 11.85 -17.85
CA ASP A 324 -2.24 13.22 -17.73
C ASP A 324 -3.27 14.19 -17.12
N MET A 325 -3.98 13.72 -16.09
CA MET A 325 -5.01 14.49 -15.37
C MET A 325 -4.57 14.72 -13.92
N ASP A 326 -5.10 15.78 -13.32
CA ASP A 326 -4.89 16.06 -11.90
C ASP A 326 -5.46 14.96 -11.01
N ILE A 327 -4.77 14.67 -9.90
CA ILE A 327 -5.27 13.79 -8.85
C ILE A 327 -6.58 14.37 -8.28
N PRO A 328 -7.64 13.55 -8.11
CA PRO A 328 -8.93 14.01 -7.58
C PRO A 328 -8.79 14.69 -6.21
N LYS A 329 -9.52 15.78 -6.01
CA LYS A 329 -9.46 16.61 -4.80
C LYS A 329 -9.93 15.91 -3.52
N ASP A 330 -10.67 14.79 -3.64
CA ASP A 330 -11.09 13.94 -2.53
C ASP A 330 -9.95 13.00 -2.06
N ILE A 331 -8.87 12.88 -2.81
CA ILE A 331 -7.62 12.28 -2.36
C ILE A 331 -6.78 13.38 -1.70
N TYR A 332 -6.75 13.37 -0.37
CA TYR A 332 -6.00 14.37 0.39
C TYR A 332 -4.50 14.09 0.34
N LEU A 333 -3.74 15.04 -0.21
CA LEU A 333 -2.28 14.96 -0.30
C LEU A 333 -1.63 15.77 0.84
N VAL A 334 -0.92 15.10 1.73
CA VAL A 334 -0.02 15.71 2.70
C VAL A 334 1.24 16.16 1.96
N ASP A 335 1.73 17.36 2.26
CA ASP A 335 2.90 17.99 1.60
C ASP A 335 2.80 18.04 0.06
N GLY A 336 1.58 17.87 -0.48
CA GLY A 336 1.29 17.93 -1.91
C GLY A 336 1.52 16.61 -2.68
N ASN A 337 2.09 15.57 -2.07
CA ASN A 337 2.44 14.34 -2.79
C ASN A 337 2.30 13.03 -1.97
N LYS A 338 1.88 13.07 -0.71
CA LYS A 338 1.78 11.89 0.14
C LYS A 338 0.35 11.62 0.59
N VAL A 339 -0.07 10.36 0.56
CA VAL A 339 -1.34 9.90 1.14
C VAL A 339 -1.03 8.92 2.27
N TYR A 340 -1.53 9.22 3.46
CA TYR A 340 -1.46 8.33 4.60
C TYR A 340 -2.85 7.76 4.90
N ILE A 341 -3.03 6.47 4.63
CA ILE A 341 -4.23 5.71 5.00
C ILE A 341 -4.13 5.40 6.50
N PRO A 342 -5.13 5.82 7.31
CA PRO A 342 -5.03 5.65 8.75
C PRO A 342 -5.08 4.18 9.17
N TYR A 343 -4.35 3.84 10.25
CA TYR A 343 -4.55 2.59 10.97
C TYR A 343 -5.81 2.65 11.82
N GLU A 344 -6.44 1.50 12.00
CA GLU A 344 -7.60 1.36 12.87
C GLU A 344 -7.29 0.38 14.02
N ARG A 345 -7.69 0.74 15.25
CA ARG A 345 -7.57 -0.17 16.39
C ARG A 345 -8.56 -1.31 16.26
N VAL A 346 -8.07 -2.56 16.37
CA VAL A 346 -8.89 -3.75 16.43
C VAL A 346 -8.56 -4.54 17.68
N ASP A 347 -9.56 -4.78 18.50
CA ASP A 347 -9.48 -5.60 19.71
C ASP A 347 -10.78 -6.44 19.87
N LYS A 348 -10.93 -7.14 20.98
CA LYS A 348 -12.09 -8.00 21.23
C LYS A 348 -13.43 -7.30 21.08
N SER A 349 -13.51 -6.00 21.31
CA SER A 349 -14.76 -5.24 21.30
C SER A 349 -15.32 -5.04 19.88
N ASN A 350 -14.45 -5.01 18.85
CA ASN A 350 -14.83 -4.67 17.48
C ASN A 350 -14.30 -5.65 16.41
N VAL A 351 -13.57 -6.69 16.79
CA VAL A 351 -12.91 -7.61 15.84
C VAL A 351 -13.85 -8.21 14.79
N LYS A 352 -15.12 -8.40 15.14
CA LYS A 352 -16.12 -9.01 14.23
C LYS A 352 -16.40 -8.16 13.00
N ASP A 353 -16.20 -6.84 13.09
CA ASP A 353 -16.44 -5.90 12.00
C ASP A 353 -15.31 -5.93 10.94
N TYR A 354 -14.22 -6.67 11.25
CA TYR A 354 -13.02 -6.71 10.41
C TYR A 354 -12.82 -8.04 9.68
N PHE A 355 -13.57 -9.10 9.99
CA PHE A 355 -13.40 -10.39 9.31
C PHE A 355 -13.58 -10.32 7.79
N ASP A 356 -14.51 -9.52 7.30
CA ASP A 356 -14.74 -9.36 5.86
C ASP A 356 -13.73 -8.41 5.17
N LYS A 357 -12.95 -7.67 5.96
CA LYS A 357 -11.91 -6.75 5.48
C LYS A 357 -10.51 -7.37 5.49
N ALA A 358 -10.34 -8.44 6.26
CA ALA A 358 -9.05 -9.07 6.50
C ALA A 358 -8.51 -9.80 5.27
N SER A 359 -7.17 -9.78 5.13
CA SER A 359 -6.45 -10.67 4.20
C SER A 359 -6.30 -12.07 4.80
N ASP A 360 -6.24 -13.06 3.95
CA ASP A 360 -5.90 -14.42 4.32
C ASP A 360 -4.40 -14.57 4.66
#